data_6373827f8257081f792840c563a8ec36
#
_entry.id   6373827f8257081f792840c563a8ec36
#
_cell.length_a   1.000
_cell.length_b   1.000
_cell.length_c   1.000
_cell.angle_alpha   90.00
_cell.angle_beta   90.00
_cell.angle_gamma   90.00
#
_symmetry.space_group_name_H-M   'P 1'
#
loop_
_entity.id
_entity.type
_entity.pdbx_description
1 polymer ?
#
loop_
_entity_poly.entity_id
_entity_poly.type
_entity_poly.pdbx_seq_one_letter_code
_entity_poly.pdbx_strand_id
1 'polypeptide(L)'
;AVVFNDAYNAAPESMCAALATLASYETAGRRIAVLGDMGELGLSSVEGHAKAGRAAAEAGIDVLVCVGDLSRGMARAAEEAGMPADRIMCVRDADEALASVAKTISEGDTVLVKASHYMGLDRVVEGIIE
;
A
#
# COMPACT_ATOMS: atom_id res chain seq x y z
N ALA A 1 16.05 5.03 -1.39
CA ALA A 1 14.91 4.14 -1.64
C ALA A 1 14.37 4.34 -3.05
N VAL A 2 13.86 3.27 -3.65
CA VAL A 2 13.20 3.34 -4.94
C VAL A 2 11.71 3.47 -4.70
N VAL A 3 11.05 4.40 -5.41
CA VAL A 3 9.64 4.68 -5.20
C VAL A 3 8.88 4.44 -6.50
N PHE A 4 7.89 3.54 -6.45
CA PHE A 4 6.95 3.33 -7.54
C PHE A 4 5.72 4.17 -7.24
N ASN A 5 5.51 5.21 -8.04
CA ASN A 5 4.44 6.17 -7.81
C ASN A 5 3.25 5.89 -8.72
N ASP A 6 2.15 5.45 -8.12
CA ASP A 6 0.89 5.23 -8.82
C ASP A 6 -0.25 5.79 -7.97
N ALA A 7 -0.10 7.06 -7.57
CA ALA A 7 -0.98 7.69 -6.59
C ALA A 7 -2.24 8.30 -7.22
N TYR A 8 -2.50 8.05 -8.49
CA TYR A 8 -3.58 8.75 -9.21
C TYR A 8 -4.73 7.85 -9.62
N ASN A 9 -4.54 6.54 -9.62
CA ASN A 9 -5.57 5.64 -10.11
C ASN A 9 -5.42 4.28 -9.45
N ALA A 10 -6.51 3.74 -8.93
CA ALA A 10 -6.47 2.45 -8.27
C ALA A 10 -7.76 1.67 -8.50
N ALA A 11 -7.59 0.42 -8.88
CA ALA A 11 -8.64 -0.57 -8.99
C ALA A 11 -8.08 -1.89 -8.47
N PRO A 12 -8.93 -2.86 -8.06
CA PRO A 12 -8.40 -4.09 -7.48
C PRO A 12 -7.41 -4.81 -8.38
N GLU A 13 -7.68 -4.91 -9.67
CA GLU A 13 -6.79 -5.60 -10.61
C GLU A 13 -5.48 -4.86 -10.74
N SER A 14 -5.50 -3.52 -10.83
CA SER A 14 -4.27 -2.76 -10.99
C SER A 14 -3.46 -2.75 -9.70
N MET A 15 -4.11 -2.81 -8.54
CA MET A 15 -3.43 -2.96 -7.27
C MET A 15 -2.69 -4.28 -7.21
N CYS A 16 -3.36 -5.37 -7.58
CA CYS A 16 -2.74 -6.70 -7.58
C CYS A 16 -1.57 -6.76 -8.55
N ALA A 17 -1.71 -6.15 -9.74
CA ALA A 17 -0.63 -6.12 -10.73
C ALA A 17 0.57 -5.33 -10.21
N ALA A 18 0.33 -4.19 -9.55
CA ALA A 18 1.40 -3.39 -8.99
C ALA A 18 2.14 -4.12 -7.89
N LEU A 19 1.41 -4.85 -7.04
CA LEU A 19 2.03 -5.65 -5.98
C LEU A 19 2.88 -6.78 -6.56
N ALA A 20 2.41 -7.42 -7.62
CA ALA A 20 3.18 -8.46 -8.30
C ALA A 20 4.47 -7.89 -8.90
N THR A 21 4.40 -6.69 -9.47
CA THR A 21 5.57 -6.01 -9.99
C THR A 21 6.56 -5.70 -8.87
N LEU A 22 6.06 -5.20 -7.75
CA LEU A 22 6.90 -4.92 -6.59
C LEU A 22 7.58 -6.19 -6.09
N ALA A 23 6.84 -7.29 -6.04
CA ALA A 23 7.38 -8.57 -5.56
C ALA A 23 8.51 -9.08 -6.44
N SER A 24 8.45 -8.81 -7.74
CA SER A 24 9.47 -9.27 -8.69
C SER A 24 10.64 -8.30 -8.84
N TYR A 25 10.52 -7.09 -8.32
CA TYR A 25 11.58 -6.10 -8.42
C TYR A 25 12.69 -6.43 -7.44
N GLU A 26 13.92 -6.44 -7.92
CA GLU A 26 15.06 -6.69 -7.04
C GLU A 26 15.29 -5.50 -6.13
N THR A 27 15.35 -5.76 -4.83
CA THR A 27 15.54 -4.72 -3.84
C THR A 27 16.60 -5.18 -2.84
N ALA A 28 17.46 -4.26 -2.41
CA ALA A 28 18.45 -4.55 -1.40
C ALA A 28 17.84 -4.55 -0.01
N GLY A 29 16.76 -3.82 0.20
CA GLY A 29 16.10 -3.71 1.48
C GLY A 29 14.73 -4.38 1.49
N ARG A 30 13.79 -3.73 2.16
CA ARG A 30 12.44 -4.26 2.30
C ARG A 30 11.52 -3.72 1.21
N ARG A 31 10.41 -4.43 1.00
CA ARG A 31 9.34 -3.98 0.12
C ARG A 31 8.23 -3.40 0.98
N ILE A 32 7.93 -2.13 0.75
CA ILE A 32 6.93 -1.38 1.51
C ILE A 32 5.83 -0.98 0.54
N ALA A 33 4.58 -1.30 0.87
CA ALA A 33 3.44 -0.91 0.06
C ALA A 33 2.58 0.06 0.85
N VAL A 34 2.31 1.23 0.28
CA VAL A 34 1.41 2.24 0.83
C VAL A 34 0.20 2.26 -0.08
N LEU A 35 -0.89 1.67 0.38
CA LEU A 35 -2.08 1.47 -0.43
C LEU A 35 -3.25 2.20 0.21
N GLY A 36 -3.92 3.01 -0.58
CA GLY A 36 -5.05 3.79 -0.10
C GLY A 36 -6.37 3.30 -0.66
N ASP A 37 -7.45 3.97 -0.22
CA ASP A 37 -8.79 3.60 -0.62
C ASP A 37 -8.95 3.66 -2.12
N MET A 38 -9.67 2.65 -2.64
CA MET A 38 -10.07 2.62 -4.03
C MET A 38 -11.51 3.14 -4.11
N GLY A 39 -11.69 4.30 -4.72
CA GLY A 39 -12.99 4.90 -4.85
C GLY A 39 -13.81 4.27 -5.96
N GLU A 40 -15.11 4.56 -5.95
CA GLU A 40 -16.03 4.25 -7.04
C GLU A 40 -16.23 2.76 -7.33
N LEU A 41 -15.94 1.90 -6.35
CA LEU A 41 -16.18 0.46 -6.52
C LEU A 41 -17.61 0.05 -6.17
N GLY A 42 -18.36 0.90 -5.50
CA GLY A 42 -19.73 0.61 -5.12
C GLY A 42 -19.84 -0.66 -4.28
N LEU A 43 -20.68 -1.58 -4.69
CA LEU A 43 -20.91 -2.83 -3.95
C LEU A 43 -19.70 -3.74 -3.95
N SER A 44 -18.73 -3.51 -4.85
CA SER A 44 -17.51 -4.32 -4.92
C SER A 44 -16.41 -3.79 -4.00
N SER A 45 -16.68 -2.75 -3.21
CA SER A 45 -15.63 -2.08 -2.44
C SER A 45 -15.00 -3.00 -1.39
N VAL A 46 -15.82 -3.71 -0.62
CA VAL A 46 -15.31 -4.57 0.45
C VAL A 46 -14.42 -5.67 -0.14
N GLU A 47 -14.91 -6.36 -1.16
CA GLU A 47 -14.16 -7.45 -1.76
C GLU A 47 -12.94 -6.94 -2.51
N GLY A 48 -13.04 -5.77 -3.16
CA GLY A 48 -11.91 -5.18 -3.87
C GLY A 48 -10.76 -4.86 -2.94
N HIS A 49 -11.06 -4.27 -1.79
CA HIS A 49 -10.02 -3.96 -0.80
C HIS A 49 -9.44 -5.25 -0.18
N ALA A 50 -10.31 -6.23 0.09
CA ALA A 50 -9.84 -7.51 0.63
C ALA A 50 -8.90 -8.22 -0.37
N LYS A 51 -9.25 -8.17 -1.66
CA LYS A 51 -8.43 -8.77 -2.69
C LYS A 51 -7.03 -8.17 -2.73
N ALA A 52 -6.93 -6.84 -2.61
CA ALA A 52 -5.65 -6.16 -2.58
C ALA A 52 -4.84 -6.57 -1.35
N GLY A 53 -5.50 -6.69 -0.20
CA GLY A 53 -4.82 -7.13 1.03
C GLY A 53 -4.25 -8.54 0.92
N ARG A 54 -5.05 -9.46 0.37
CA ARG A 54 -4.57 -10.82 0.15
C ARG A 54 -3.39 -10.85 -0.81
N ALA A 55 -3.45 -10.02 -1.85
CA ALA A 55 -2.36 -9.94 -2.83
C ALA A 55 -1.07 -9.43 -2.18
N ALA A 56 -1.17 -8.47 -1.25
CA ALA A 56 0.00 -7.96 -0.54
C ALA A 56 0.65 -9.07 0.29
N ALA A 57 -0.16 -9.86 0.98
CA ALA A 57 0.35 -10.97 1.78
C ALA A 57 1.01 -12.01 0.88
N GLU A 58 0.38 -12.35 -0.24
CA GLU A 58 0.91 -13.35 -1.17
C GLU A 58 2.18 -12.89 -1.86
N ALA A 59 2.31 -11.58 -2.07
CA ALA A 59 3.50 -11.01 -2.70
C ALA A 59 4.70 -10.95 -1.76
N GLY A 60 4.51 -11.23 -0.49
CA GLY A 60 5.61 -11.18 0.48
C GLY A 60 6.06 -9.77 0.80
N ILE A 61 5.13 -8.83 0.79
CA ILE A 61 5.44 -7.44 1.15
C ILE A 61 5.85 -7.38 2.62
N ASP A 62 6.92 -6.65 2.91
CA ASP A 62 7.47 -6.59 4.26
C ASP A 62 6.69 -5.66 5.18
N VAL A 63 6.20 -4.54 4.65
CA VAL A 63 5.41 -3.58 5.43
C VAL A 63 4.26 -3.09 4.56
N LEU A 64 3.05 -3.14 5.12
CA LEU A 64 1.84 -2.68 4.44
C LEU A 64 1.25 -1.52 5.23
N VAL A 65 1.12 -0.37 4.58
CA VAL A 65 0.48 0.82 5.17
C VAL A 65 -0.84 1.01 4.44
N CYS A 66 -1.93 0.85 5.17
CA CYS A 66 -3.29 0.96 4.63
C CYS A 66 -3.84 2.33 5.00
N VAL A 67 -4.21 3.13 4.00
CA VAL A 67 -4.57 4.52 4.18
C VAL A 67 -6.06 4.72 3.89
N GLY A 68 -6.81 5.13 4.91
CA GLY A 68 -8.24 5.43 4.78
C GLY A 68 -9.13 4.35 5.39
N ASP A 69 -10.41 4.68 5.52
CA ASP A 69 -11.38 3.80 6.19
C ASP A 69 -11.61 2.50 5.43
N LEU A 70 -11.74 2.57 4.11
CA LEU A 70 -12.00 1.38 3.29
C LEU A 70 -10.81 0.43 3.33
N SER A 71 -9.62 0.97 3.47
CA SER A 71 -8.39 0.18 3.46
C SER A 71 -8.19 -0.61 4.76
N ARG A 72 -9.02 -0.39 5.77
CA ARG A 72 -9.01 -1.25 6.97
C ARG A 72 -9.38 -2.68 6.61
N GLY A 73 -10.29 -2.86 5.65
CA GLY A 73 -10.63 -4.20 5.15
C GLY A 73 -9.45 -4.85 4.44
N MET A 74 -8.64 -4.03 3.76
CA MET A 74 -7.42 -4.52 3.14
C MET A 74 -6.44 -5.05 4.20
N ALA A 75 -6.26 -4.30 5.29
CA ALA A 75 -5.38 -4.71 6.38
C ALA A 75 -5.84 -6.02 7.01
N ARG A 76 -7.15 -6.14 7.25
CA ARG A 76 -7.72 -7.35 7.84
C ARG A 76 -7.49 -8.55 6.94
N ALA A 77 -7.71 -8.39 5.64
CA ALA A 77 -7.54 -9.49 4.69
C ALA A 77 -6.07 -9.92 4.58
N ALA A 78 -5.14 -8.96 4.66
CA ALA A 78 -3.72 -9.28 4.63
C ALA A 78 -3.32 -10.09 5.86
N GLU A 79 -3.84 -9.73 7.02
CA GLU A 79 -3.56 -10.48 8.25
C GLU A 79 -4.13 -11.89 8.18
N GLU A 80 -5.37 -12.01 7.69
CA GLU A 80 -6.00 -13.33 7.53
C GLU A 80 -5.24 -14.22 6.55
N ALA A 81 -4.57 -13.61 5.58
CA ALA A 81 -3.79 -14.36 4.60
C ALA A 81 -2.38 -14.69 5.08
N GLY A 82 -2.05 -14.33 6.32
CA GLY A 82 -0.79 -14.74 6.95
C GLY A 82 0.23 -13.65 7.18
N MET A 83 -0.06 -12.41 6.83
CA MET A 83 0.87 -11.32 7.06
C MET A 83 0.89 -10.96 8.55
N PRO A 84 2.07 -10.86 9.20
CA PRO A 84 2.12 -10.53 10.63
C PRO A 84 1.51 -9.15 10.91
N ALA A 85 0.74 -9.07 11.99
CA ALA A 85 0.03 -7.85 12.34
C ALA A 85 0.98 -6.68 12.61
N ASP A 86 2.17 -6.95 13.12
CA ASP A 86 3.15 -5.90 13.41
C ASP A 86 3.79 -5.31 12.15
N ARG A 87 3.49 -5.86 10.99
CA ARG A 87 3.95 -5.33 9.70
C ARG A 87 2.84 -4.62 8.94
N ILE A 88 1.67 -4.47 9.55
CA ILE A 88 0.52 -3.82 8.93
C ILE A 88 0.16 -2.59 9.75
N MET A 89 0.08 -1.44 9.10
CA MET A 89 -0.30 -0.20 9.74
C MET A 89 -1.54 0.37 9.07
N CYS A 90 -2.49 0.86 9.88
CA CYS A 90 -3.67 1.54 9.37
C CYS A 90 -3.57 3.00 9.78
N VAL A 91 -3.65 3.89 8.80
CA VAL A 91 -3.60 5.33 9.02
C VAL A 91 -4.79 5.98 8.32
N ARG A 92 -5.11 7.22 8.70
CA ARG A 92 -6.32 7.87 8.22
C ARG A 92 -6.15 8.60 6.89
N ASP A 93 -4.98 9.19 6.67
CA ASP A 93 -4.79 10.08 5.52
C ASP A 93 -3.33 10.12 5.09
N ALA A 94 -3.08 10.92 4.05
CA ALA A 94 -1.75 11.02 3.46
C ALA A 94 -0.71 11.55 4.46
N ASP A 95 -1.10 12.47 5.33
CA ASP A 95 -0.15 13.03 6.29
C ASP A 95 0.31 11.98 7.29
N GLU A 96 -0.62 11.16 7.80
CA GLU A 96 -0.26 10.07 8.71
C GLU A 96 0.55 9.00 7.99
N ALA A 97 0.21 8.74 6.72
CA ALA A 97 0.95 7.76 5.93
C ALA A 97 2.39 8.21 5.74
N LEU A 98 2.60 9.49 5.41
CA LEU A 98 3.94 10.02 5.23
C LEU A 98 4.74 9.91 6.54
N ALA A 99 4.14 10.25 7.66
CA ALA A 99 4.82 10.16 8.95
C ALA A 99 5.24 8.72 9.26
N SER A 100 4.35 7.75 8.98
CA SER A 100 4.64 6.34 9.21
C SER A 100 5.76 5.83 8.32
N VAL A 101 5.70 6.16 7.03
CA VAL A 101 6.71 5.71 6.07
C VAL A 101 8.06 6.35 6.37
N ALA A 102 8.07 7.63 6.74
CA ALA A 102 9.31 8.33 7.05
C ALA A 102 10.06 7.69 8.22
N LYS A 103 9.33 7.11 9.17
CA LYS A 103 9.95 6.42 10.29
C LYS A 103 10.41 5.01 9.94
N THR A 104 9.81 4.42 8.92
CA THR A 104 10.05 3.01 8.57
C THR A 104 11.09 2.85 7.48
N ILE A 105 11.13 3.78 6.53
CA ILE A 105 11.94 3.65 5.33
C ILE A 105 13.42 3.73 5.65
N SER A 106 14.20 2.91 4.96
CA SER A 106 15.66 2.88 5.09
C SER A 106 16.26 2.82 3.70
N GLU A 107 17.55 3.11 3.62
CA GLU A 107 18.27 3.01 2.36
C GLU A 107 18.19 1.59 1.83
N GLY A 108 17.93 1.45 0.55
CA GLY A 108 17.80 0.15 -0.10
C GLY A 108 16.36 -0.35 -0.18
N ASP A 109 15.44 0.27 0.55
CA ASP A 109 14.03 -0.13 0.51
C ASP A 109 13.37 0.28 -0.80
N THR A 110 12.34 -0.46 -1.19
CA THR A 110 11.52 -0.14 -2.35
C THR A 110 10.09 0.09 -1.88
N VAL A 111 9.49 1.21 -2.29
CA VAL A 111 8.18 1.64 -1.83
C VAL A 111 7.23 1.77 -3.02
N LEU A 112 6.07 1.14 -2.91
CA LEU A 112 4.97 1.33 -3.85
C LEU A 112 3.92 2.22 -3.18
N VAL A 113 3.50 3.28 -3.87
CA VAL A 113 2.43 4.16 -3.38
C VAL A 113 1.30 4.12 -4.41
N LYS A 114 0.12 3.63 -4.01
CA LYS A 114 -1.00 3.46 -4.92
C LYS A 114 -2.33 3.69 -4.23
N ALA A 115 -3.19 4.51 -4.84
CA ALA A 115 -4.51 4.83 -4.32
C ALA A 115 -5.32 5.57 -5.39
N SER A 116 -6.60 5.79 -5.11
CA SER A 116 -7.38 6.72 -5.94
C SER A 116 -6.86 8.13 -5.76
N HIS A 117 -6.97 8.93 -6.81
CA HIS A 117 -6.40 10.29 -6.83
C HIS A 117 -6.84 11.15 -5.65
N TYR A 118 -8.11 11.03 -5.24
CA TYR A 118 -8.65 11.87 -4.16
C TYR A 118 -7.97 11.63 -2.81
N MET A 119 -7.24 10.55 -2.66
CA MET A 119 -6.54 10.25 -1.41
C MET A 119 -5.31 11.13 -1.22
N GLY A 120 -4.79 11.75 -2.28
CA GLY A 120 -3.65 12.65 -2.18
C GLY A 120 -2.34 12.00 -1.79
N LEU A 121 -2.16 10.73 -2.11
CA LEU A 121 -0.96 10.00 -1.70
C LEU A 121 0.30 10.43 -2.46
N ASP A 122 0.18 11.26 -3.50
CA ASP A 122 1.34 11.89 -4.11
C ASP A 122 2.15 12.69 -3.07
N ARG A 123 1.50 13.17 -2.01
CA ARG A 123 2.17 13.83 -0.90
C ARG A 123 3.16 12.90 -0.20
N VAL A 124 2.83 11.60 -0.10
CA VAL A 124 3.74 10.62 0.47
C VAL A 124 4.97 10.48 -0.42
N VAL A 125 4.75 10.37 -1.72
CA VAL A 125 5.85 10.24 -2.69
C VAL A 125 6.78 11.43 -2.58
N GLU A 126 6.23 12.64 -2.58
CA GLU A 126 7.03 13.87 -2.51
C GLU A 126 7.84 13.93 -1.22
N GLY A 127 7.26 13.48 -0.11
CA GLY A 127 7.91 13.55 1.18
C GLY A 127 9.05 12.56 1.37
N ILE A 128 9.01 11.42 0.70
CA ILE A 128 10.03 10.38 0.88
C ILE A 128 11.13 10.41 -0.18
N ILE A 129 10.93 11.16 -1.28
CA ILE A 129 11.95 11.30 -2.31
C ILE A 129 13.09 12.20 -1.83
N GLU A 130 12.83 13.10 -0.93
CA GLU A 130 13.80 14.06 -0.40
C GLU A 130 15.08 13.44 0.13
#